data_dde64aadc4b22b0b6f58248ab69a0aea
#
_entry.id   dde64aadc4b22b0b6f58248ab69a0aea
#
_cell.length_a   1.000
_cell.length_b   1.000
_cell.length_c   1.000
_cell.angle_alpha   90.00
_cell.angle_beta   90.00
_cell.angle_gamma   90.00
#
_symmetry.space_group_name_H-M   'P 1'
#
loop_
_entity.id
_entity.type
_entity.pdbx_description
1 polymer ?
#
loop_
_entity_poly.entity_id
_entity_poly.type
_entity_poly.pdbx_seq_one_letter_code
_entity_poly.pdbx_strand_id
1 'polypeptide(L)'
;MIKRSSLWIILITILIAGSTGCIDTELMDAVLPHYEEELPNYIITEKISLSYQFNTSIPGTPAQLRYDPNPLEFRILDDTPWMKIEITVNLDKNDLLQELLEILGVNLNLTRHVNIIITDPKSKVWYVRDFYDTETPEPELLFSPQPGIWTVDVEAKGIGGEIEGFQVYDGFEIKIFTYEPT
;
A
#
# COMPACT_ATOMS: atom_id res chain seq x y z
N MET A 1 36.11 -2.01 11.80
CA MET A 1 35.70 -3.15 12.64
C MET A 1 36.19 -2.88 14.07
N ILE A 2 35.34 -2.32 14.93
CA ILE A 2 35.66 -2.10 16.34
C ILE A 2 35.51 -3.44 17.04
N LYS A 3 36.60 -3.94 17.67
CA LYS A 3 36.55 -5.22 18.38
C LYS A 3 35.56 -5.10 19.58
N ARG A 4 34.66 -6.06 19.72
CA ARG A 4 33.66 -6.14 20.81
C ARG A 4 34.24 -5.89 22.22
N SER A 5 35.53 -6.19 22.44
CA SER A 5 36.23 -5.94 23.69
C SER A 5 36.41 -4.47 24.05
N SER A 6 36.50 -3.56 23.04
CA SER A 6 36.69 -2.12 23.31
C SER A 6 35.39 -1.45 23.81
N LEU A 7 34.23 -1.99 23.39
CA LEU A 7 32.92 -1.45 23.80
C LEU A 7 32.66 -1.67 25.31
N TRP A 8 33.09 -2.82 25.84
CA TRP A 8 32.95 -3.15 27.28
C TRP A 8 33.82 -2.27 28.17
N ILE A 9 35.01 -1.94 27.73
CA ILE A 9 35.92 -1.06 28.48
C ILE A 9 35.33 0.36 28.59
N ILE A 10 34.75 0.89 27.52
CA ILE A 10 34.09 2.20 27.53
C ILE A 10 32.88 2.20 28.45
N LEU A 11 32.06 1.13 28.43
CA LEU A 11 30.87 1.01 29.27
C LEU A 11 31.22 0.93 30.77
N ILE A 12 32.29 0.20 31.13
CA ILE A 12 32.78 0.09 32.51
C ILE A 12 33.35 1.42 32.99
N THR A 13 34.05 2.16 32.14
CA THR A 13 34.62 3.47 32.51
C THR A 13 33.51 4.50 32.80
N ILE A 14 32.42 4.49 32.05
CA ILE A 14 31.24 5.34 32.27
C ILE A 14 30.53 4.99 33.58
N LEU A 15 30.47 3.67 33.96
CA LEU A 15 29.83 3.22 35.18
C LEU A 15 30.63 3.63 36.44
N ILE A 16 31.96 3.64 36.36
CA ILE A 16 32.83 4.03 37.46
C ILE A 16 32.83 5.56 37.67
N ALA A 17 32.74 6.34 36.59
CA ALA A 17 32.67 7.82 36.67
C ALA A 17 31.31 8.30 37.24
N GLY A 18 30.24 7.54 37.09
CA GLY A 18 28.90 7.88 37.61
C GLY A 18 28.77 7.79 39.15
N SER A 19 29.76 7.22 39.86
CA SER A 19 29.72 7.07 41.33
C SER A 19 30.39 8.24 42.09
N THR A 20 31.04 9.18 41.41
CA THR A 20 31.77 10.31 42.03
C THR A 20 31.36 11.65 41.45
N GLY A 21 30.13 12.05 41.67
CA GLY A 21 29.60 13.42 41.53
C GLY A 21 30.09 14.27 40.32
N CYS A 22 29.15 14.82 39.61
CA CYS A 22 29.26 15.82 38.53
C CYS A 22 30.25 15.45 37.42
N ILE A 23 29.78 14.75 36.43
CA ILE A 23 30.42 14.74 35.09
C ILE A 23 30.24 16.13 34.52
N ASP A 24 31.36 16.86 34.32
CA ASP A 24 31.39 18.17 33.70
C ASP A 24 30.83 18.02 32.28
N THR A 25 29.73 18.66 31.97
CA THR A 25 29.06 18.56 30.66
C THR A 25 29.98 19.02 29.52
N GLU A 26 30.95 19.90 29.77
CA GLU A 26 31.94 20.30 28.79
C GLU A 26 32.87 19.14 28.35
N LEU A 27 33.09 18.14 29.22
CA LEU A 27 33.96 17.01 28.89
C LEU A 27 33.23 16.00 27.95
N MET A 28 31.91 15.91 28.04
CA MET A 28 31.10 15.06 27.18
C MET A 28 31.04 15.62 25.76
N ASP A 29 30.98 16.96 25.60
CA ASP A 29 30.97 17.61 24.28
C ASP A 29 32.32 17.47 23.54
N ALA A 30 33.42 17.30 24.29
CA ALA A 30 34.75 17.13 23.69
C ALA A 30 35.06 15.68 23.27
N VAL A 31 34.36 14.70 23.81
CA VAL A 31 34.64 13.27 23.56
C VAL A 31 33.67 12.64 22.55
N LEU A 32 32.47 13.19 22.44
CA LEU A 32 31.51 12.75 21.39
C LEU A 32 31.67 13.72 20.21
N PRO A 33 32.15 13.22 19.07
CA PRO A 33 32.03 14.05 17.87
C PRO A 33 30.55 14.41 17.73
N HIS A 34 30.24 15.68 17.61
CA HIS A 34 28.92 16.12 17.17
C HIS A 34 28.66 15.53 15.76
N TYR A 35 28.18 14.30 15.72
CA TYR A 35 27.46 13.82 14.59
C TYR A 35 26.06 14.48 14.66
N GLU A 36 25.95 15.72 14.25
CA GLU A 36 24.74 16.20 13.65
C GLU A 36 24.61 15.44 12.32
N GLU A 37 24.26 14.15 12.38
CA GLU A 37 23.61 13.54 11.24
C GLU A 37 22.33 14.36 11.08
N GLU A 38 22.33 15.27 10.12
CA GLU A 38 21.08 15.83 9.61
C GLU A 38 20.24 14.61 9.21
N LEU A 39 19.30 14.24 10.08
CA LEU A 39 18.37 13.17 9.77
C LEU A 39 17.71 13.57 8.44
N PRO A 40 17.80 12.75 7.42
CA PRO A 40 17.21 13.10 6.14
C PRO A 40 15.73 13.43 6.39
N ASN A 41 15.30 14.54 5.87
CA ASN A 41 13.90 14.91 5.89
C ASN A 41 13.16 13.88 4.99
N TYR A 42 12.13 13.25 5.54
CA TYR A 42 11.30 12.31 4.80
C TYR A 42 9.91 12.89 4.58
N ILE A 43 9.36 12.60 3.44
CA ILE A 43 7.97 12.97 3.10
C ILE A 43 7.17 11.73 2.69
N ILE A 44 5.87 11.78 2.93
CA ILE A 44 4.95 10.78 2.40
C ILE A 44 4.57 11.21 0.99
N THR A 45 4.85 10.34 0.02
CA THR A 45 4.55 10.56 -1.40
C THR A 45 3.52 9.55 -1.87
N GLU A 46 2.44 10.02 -2.48
CA GLU A 46 1.48 9.15 -3.17
C GLU A 46 2.06 8.77 -4.54
N LYS A 47 2.28 7.49 -4.78
CA LYS A 47 2.84 6.94 -6.03
C LYS A 47 1.77 6.51 -7.02
N ILE A 48 0.70 5.92 -6.50
CA ILE A 48 -0.44 5.44 -7.27
C ILE A 48 -1.71 5.92 -6.56
N SER A 49 -2.63 6.46 -7.35
CA SER A 49 -4.02 6.73 -6.97
C SER A 49 -4.90 6.25 -8.12
N LEU A 50 -5.34 5.02 -8.05
CA LEU A 50 -6.19 4.38 -9.03
C LEU A 50 -7.58 4.20 -8.44
N SER A 51 -8.57 4.86 -9.02
CA SER A 51 -9.98 4.66 -8.69
C SER A 51 -10.74 4.32 -9.96
N TYR A 52 -11.51 3.25 -9.93
CA TYR A 52 -12.32 2.83 -11.07
C TYR A 52 -13.72 2.43 -10.61
N GLN A 53 -14.72 2.87 -11.35
CA GLN A 53 -16.11 2.54 -11.15
C GLN A 53 -16.68 1.96 -12.46
N PHE A 54 -17.27 0.78 -12.36
CA PHE A 54 -17.97 0.19 -13.50
C PHE A 54 -19.24 0.99 -13.76
N ASN A 55 -19.36 1.50 -14.97
CA ASN A 55 -20.52 2.29 -15.38
C ASN A 55 -20.93 1.94 -16.80
N THR A 56 -22.23 1.77 -17.05
CA THR A 56 -22.75 1.63 -18.40
C THR A 56 -23.40 2.92 -18.83
N SER A 57 -23.19 3.29 -20.07
CA SER A 57 -23.84 4.46 -20.69
C SER A 57 -25.27 4.17 -21.20
N ILE A 58 -25.75 2.91 -21.06
CA ILE A 58 -27.07 2.48 -21.56
C ILE A 58 -28.01 2.33 -20.37
N PRO A 59 -28.97 3.27 -20.17
CA PRO A 59 -29.95 3.14 -19.10
C PRO A 59 -30.77 1.84 -19.22
N GLY A 60 -31.01 1.18 -18.09
CA GLY A 60 -31.84 -0.01 -18.01
C GLY A 60 -31.20 -1.32 -18.46
N THR A 61 -29.93 -1.30 -18.83
CA THR A 61 -29.20 -2.52 -19.21
C THR A 61 -27.94 -2.66 -18.37
N PRO A 62 -27.92 -3.53 -17.35
CA PRO A 62 -26.69 -3.82 -16.66
C PRO A 62 -25.75 -4.53 -17.62
N ALA A 63 -24.59 -3.96 -17.87
CA ALA A 63 -23.56 -4.63 -18.64
C ALA A 63 -22.47 -5.11 -17.70
N GLN A 64 -22.02 -6.34 -17.90
CA GLN A 64 -20.79 -6.79 -17.31
C GLN A 64 -19.63 -6.08 -18.02
N LEU A 65 -18.83 -5.41 -17.26
CA LEU A 65 -17.67 -4.67 -17.75
C LEU A 65 -16.39 -5.34 -17.24
N ARG A 66 -15.36 -5.29 -18.05
CA ARG A 66 -14.03 -5.76 -17.70
C ARG A 66 -13.11 -4.56 -17.63
N TYR A 67 -12.29 -4.53 -16.59
CA TYR A 67 -11.16 -3.65 -16.44
C TYR A 67 -9.88 -4.49 -16.53
N ASP A 68 -9.05 -4.22 -17.51
CA ASP A 68 -7.81 -4.96 -17.78
C ASP A 68 -6.87 -4.05 -18.60
N PRO A 69 -6.41 -2.95 -17.99
CA PRO A 69 -5.47 -2.05 -18.64
C PRO A 69 -4.06 -2.64 -18.61
N ASN A 70 -3.11 -1.96 -19.26
CA ASN A 70 -1.70 -2.25 -19.04
C ASN A 70 -1.34 -2.00 -17.56
N PRO A 71 -0.42 -2.80 -16.98
CA PRO A 71 0.06 -2.59 -15.63
C PRO A 71 0.54 -1.15 -15.40
N LEU A 72 0.22 -0.60 -14.24
CA LEU A 72 0.72 0.70 -13.81
C LEU A 72 2.12 0.53 -13.22
N GLU A 73 3.01 1.44 -13.56
CA GLU A 73 4.37 1.45 -13.05
C GLU A 73 4.58 2.62 -12.08
N PHE A 74 5.35 2.38 -11.03
CA PHE A 74 5.83 3.41 -10.13
C PHE A 74 7.24 3.12 -9.65
N ARG A 75 7.97 4.16 -9.28
CA ARG A 75 9.35 4.05 -8.85
C ARG A 75 9.48 4.23 -7.35
N ILE A 76 10.23 3.31 -6.72
CA ILE A 76 10.72 3.44 -5.35
C ILE A 76 12.17 3.90 -5.38
N LEU A 77 12.49 4.92 -4.58
CA LEU A 77 13.83 5.47 -4.46
C LEU A 77 14.70 4.62 -3.53
N ASP A 78 16.01 4.80 -3.64
CA ASP A 78 16.96 4.28 -2.65
C ASP A 78 16.62 4.88 -1.27
N ASP A 79 16.90 4.13 -0.22
CA ASP A 79 16.67 4.54 1.17
C ASP A 79 15.21 4.82 1.56
N THR A 80 14.22 4.35 0.78
CA THR A 80 12.81 4.39 1.14
C THR A 80 12.54 3.46 2.33
N PRO A 81 12.16 3.99 3.53
CA PRO A 81 12.00 3.15 4.72
C PRO A 81 10.80 2.22 4.65
N TRP A 82 9.69 2.68 4.04
CA TRP A 82 8.48 1.88 3.92
C TRP A 82 7.60 2.30 2.73
N MET A 83 6.79 1.36 2.30
CA MET A 83 5.70 1.52 1.36
C MET A 83 4.40 1.03 2.01
N LYS A 84 3.31 1.77 1.82
CA LYS A 84 1.97 1.41 2.30
C LYS A 84 1.02 1.26 1.13
N ILE A 85 0.17 0.22 1.16
CA ILE A 85 -0.90 0.01 0.20
C ILE A 85 -2.23 0.04 0.92
N GLU A 86 -3.15 0.81 0.37
CA GLU A 86 -4.55 0.90 0.77
C GLU A 86 -5.43 0.44 -0.39
N ILE A 87 -6.36 -0.46 -0.10
CA ILE A 87 -7.27 -1.02 -1.09
C ILE A 87 -8.69 -0.90 -0.55
N THR A 88 -9.60 -0.49 -1.40
CA THR A 88 -11.04 -0.53 -1.16
C THR A 88 -11.71 -1.14 -2.36
N VAL A 89 -12.48 -2.19 -2.14
CA VAL A 89 -13.28 -2.85 -3.17
C VAL A 89 -14.75 -2.76 -2.81
N ASN A 90 -15.57 -2.33 -3.73
CA ASN A 90 -17.02 -2.27 -3.61
C ASN A 90 -17.65 -3.16 -4.68
N LEU A 91 -18.13 -4.32 -4.27
CA LEU A 91 -18.88 -5.27 -5.12
C LEU A 91 -20.25 -5.46 -4.47
N ASP A 92 -21.19 -4.57 -4.81
CA ASP A 92 -22.51 -4.56 -4.19
C ASP A 92 -23.26 -5.89 -4.44
N LYS A 93 -23.45 -6.66 -3.37
CA LYS A 93 -24.21 -7.91 -3.37
C LYS A 93 -25.59 -7.73 -2.75
N ASN A 94 -26.30 -6.72 -3.21
CA ASN A 94 -27.70 -6.55 -2.78
C ASN A 94 -28.55 -7.73 -3.26
N ASP A 95 -29.19 -8.45 -2.32
CA ASP A 95 -30.02 -9.62 -2.62
C ASP A 95 -31.16 -9.25 -3.59
N LEU A 96 -31.72 -8.05 -3.49
CA LEU A 96 -32.72 -7.53 -4.43
C LEU A 96 -32.17 -7.40 -5.84
N LEU A 97 -30.90 -7.03 -5.97
CA LEU A 97 -30.23 -6.94 -7.27
C LEU A 97 -30.05 -8.34 -7.88
N GLN A 98 -29.66 -9.33 -7.07
CA GLN A 98 -29.54 -10.71 -7.54
C GLN A 98 -30.89 -11.23 -8.05
N GLU A 99 -31.97 -11.01 -7.29
CA GLU A 99 -33.31 -11.42 -7.67
C GLU A 99 -33.81 -10.73 -8.95
N LEU A 100 -33.58 -9.42 -9.09
CA LEU A 100 -33.91 -8.66 -10.29
C LEU A 100 -33.14 -9.14 -11.54
N LEU A 101 -31.87 -9.43 -11.38
CA LEU A 101 -31.03 -9.90 -12.49
C LEU A 101 -31.37 -11.32 -12.93
N GLU A 102 -31.76 -12.18 -11.99
CA GLU A 102 -32.33 -13.52 -12.29
C GLU A 102 -33.63 -13.42 -13.06
N ILE A 103 -34.55 -12.54 -12.65
CA ILE A 103 -35.81 -12.27 -13.36
C ILE A 103 -35.57 -11.78 -14.79
N LEU A 104 -34.55 -10.94 -14.99
CA LEU A 104 -34.17 -10.40 -16.30
C LEU A 104 -33.38 -11.39 -17.15
N GLY A 105 -33.13 -12.61 -16.67
CA GLY A 105 -32.37 -13.63 -17.37
C GLY A 105 -30.88 -13.32 -17.52
N VAL A 106 -30.39 -12.38 -16.76
CA VAL A 106 -28.96 -12.05 -16.69
C VAL A 106 -28.29 -13.07 -15.78
N ASN A 107 -27.54 -13.98 -16.39
CA ASN A 107 -26.85 -15.03 -15.65
C ASN A 107 -25.71 -14.44 -14.80
N LEU A 108 -25.96 -14.26 -13.50
CA LEU A 108 -25.01 -13.71 -12.53
C LEU A 108 -23.89 -14.66 -12.10
N ASN A 109 -23.80 -15.86 -12.68
CA ASN A 109 -22.61 -16.70 -12.55
C ASN A 109 -21.35 -16.06 -13.17
N LEU A 110 -21.45 -14.81 -13.50
CA LEU A 110 -20.33 -13.95 -13.84
C LEU A 110 -19.60 -13.64 -12.55
N THR A 111 -18.46 -14.26 -12.37
CA THR A 111 -17.58 -14.01 -11.23
C THR A 111 -17.15 -12.55 -11.21
N ARG A 112 -17.97 -11.71 -10.56
CA ARG A 112 -17.57 -10.35 -10.22
C ARG A 112 -16.37 -10.45 -9.30
N HIS A 113 -15.29 -9.84 -9.65
CA HIS A 113 -14.06 -9.90 -8.86
C HIS A 113 -13.13 -8.73 -9.19
N VAL A 114 -12.24 -8.47 -8.27
CA VAL A 114 -11.07 -7.60 -8.48
C VAL A 114 -9.85 -8.41 -8.09
N ASN A 115 -8.97 -8.68 -9.04
CA ASN A 115 -7.66 -9.29 -8.80
C ASN A 115 -6.60 -8.19 -8.84
N ILE A 116 -5.75 -8.14 -7.83
CA ILE A 116 -4.67 -7.15 -7.72
C ILE A 116 -3.37 -7.90 -7.53
N ILE A 117 -2.38 -7.61 -8.38
CA ILE A 117 -1.04 -8.18 -8.31
C ILE A 117 -0.04 -7.04 -8.26
N ILE A 118 0.86 -7.04 -7.25
CA ILE A 118 1.93 -6.08 -7.13
C ILE A 118 3.26 -6.82 -7.18
N THR A 119 4.11 -6.37 -8.10
CA THR A 119 5.36 -7.05 -8.43
C THR A 119 6.54 -6.11 -8.22
N ASP A 120 7.59 -6.62 -7.61
CA ASP A 120 8.83 -5.90 -7.33
C ASP A 120 9.73 -5.76 -8.59
N PRO A 121 10.81 -4.95 -8.53
CA PRO A 121 11.73 -4.75 -9.67
C PRO A 121 12.43 -6.02 -10.16
N LYS A 122 12.43 -7.10 -9.39
CA LYS A 122 12.98 -8.42 -9.78
C LYS A 122 11.90 -9.38 -10.29
N SER A 123 10.72 -8.88 -10.60
CA SER A 123 9.56 -9.66 -11.05
C SER A 123 9.07 -10.69 -10.02
N LYS A 124 9.34 -10.44 -8.72
CA LYS A 124 8.77 -11.24 -7.65
C LYS A 124 7.43 -10.64 -7.24
N VAL A 125 6.38 -11.45 -7.23
CA VAL A 125 5.09 -11.06 -6.70
C VAL A 125 5.21 -10.83 -5.19
N TRP A 126 4.92 -9.60 -4.76
CA TRP A 126 4.91 -9.22 -3.37
C TRP A 126 3.50 -9.29 -2.77
N TYR A 127 2.50 -8.85 -3.54
CA TYR A 127 1.10 -8.88 -3.13
C TYR A 127 0.26 -9.51 -4.23
N VAL A 128 -0.65 -10.40 -3.88
CA VAL A 128 -1.67 -10.94 -4.78
C VAL A 128 -2.92 -11.23 -3.98
N ARG A 129 -4.04 -10.71 -4.46
CA ARG A 129 -5.33 -10.98 -3.82
C ARG A 129 -6.48 -10.85 -4.81
N ASP A 130 -7.42 -11.81 -4.70
CA ASP A 130 -8.72 -11.79 -5.35
C ASP A 130 -9.78 -11.34 -4.36
N PHE A 131 -10.59 -10.36 -4.75
CA PHE A 131 -11.73 -9.86 -4.00
C PHE A 131 -13.00 -10.27 -4.72
N TYR A 132 -13.91 -10.93 -4.01
CA TYR A 132 -15.22 -11.35 -4.51
C TYR A 132 -16.37 -10.68 -3.77
N ASP A 133 -16.07 -9.85 -2.78
CA ASP A 133 -17.00 -9.14 -1.92
C ASP A 133 -16.56 -7.69 -1.72
N THR A 134 -17.48 -6.86 -1.23
CA THR A 134 -17.15 -5.53 -0.73
C THR A 134 -16.25 -5.67 0.48
N GLU A 135 -15.04 -5.14 0.37
CA GLU A 135 -14.01 -5.25 1.41
C GLU A 135 -13.08 -4.04 1.40
N THR A 136 -12.70 -3.61 2.59
CA THR A 136 -11.61 -2.66 2.82
C THR A 136 -10.64 -3.33 3.79
N PRO A 137 -9.65 -4.07 3.28
CA PRO A 137 -8.67 -4.71 4.13
C PRO A 137 -7.83 -3.69 4.91
N GLU A 138 -7.21 -4.14 5.98
CA GLU A 138 -6.21 -3.32 6.66
C GLU A 138 -5.07 -2.97 5.68
N PRO A 139 -4.52 -1.74 5.78
CA PRO A 139 -3.42 -1.33 4.93
C PRO A 139 -2.21 -2.26 5.07
N GLU A 140 -1.64 -2.67 3.95
CA GLU A 140 -0.42 -3.49 3.93
C GLU A 140 0.82 -2.60 3.98
N LEU A 141 1.75 -2.93 4.86
CA LEU A 141 3.02 -2.24 5.04
C LEU A 141 4.19 -3.12 4.63
N LEU A 142 5.06 -2.57 3.79
CA LEU A 142 6.34 -3.18 3.43
C LEU A 142 7.48 -2.28 3.91
N PHE A 143 8.30 -2.80 4.80
CA PHE A 143 9.50 -2.11 5.28
C PHE A 143 10.69 -2.39 4.36
N SER A 144 11.48 -1.35 4.10
CA SER A 144 12.66 -1.41 3.22
C SER A 144 12.33 -2.03 1.86
N PRO A 145 11.36 -1.46 1.12
CA PRO A 145 11.01 -1.97 -0.20
C PRO A 145 12.22 -1.89 -1.13
N GLN A 146 12.32 -2.83 -2.06
CA GLN A 146 13.42 -2.84 -3.02
C GLN A 146 13.35 -1.60 -3.93
N PRO A 147 14.43 -0.82 -4.08
CA PRO A 147 14.47 0.30 -5.02
C PRO A 147 14.31 -0.17 -6.48
N GLY A 148 13.66 0.66 -7.29
CA GLY A 148 13.46 0.39 -8.72
C GLY A 148 12.00 0.54 -9.16
N ILE A 149 11.68 -0.03 -10.32
CA ILE A 149 10.34 0.04 -10.90
C ILE A 149 9.50 -1.11 -10.38
N TRP A 150 8.39 -0.77 -9.76
CA TRP A 150 7.35 -1.70 -9.32
C TRP A 150 6.16 -1.63 -10.25
N THR A 151 5.39 -2.69 -10.34
CA THR A 151 4.19 -2.76 -11.18
C THR A 151 2.97 -3.12 -10.36
N VAL A 152 1.83 -2.50 -10.71
CA VAL A 152 0.50 -2.85 -10.21
C VAL A 152 -0.32 -3.32 -11.39
N ASP A 153 -0.71 -4.56 -11.38
CA ASP A 153 -1.59 -5.17 -12.36
C ASP A 153 -2.96 -5.40 -11.73
N VAL A 154 -4.02 -5.00 -12.44
CA VAL A 154 -5.39 -5.10 -11.94
C VAL A 154 -6.27 -5.68 -13.03
N GLU A 155 -6.82 -6.86 -12.78
CA GLU A 155 -7.89 -7.42 -13.57
C GLU A 155 -9.19 -7.38 -12.75
N ALA A 156 -10.23 -6.77 -13.29
CA ALA A 156 -11.50 -6.73 -12.59
C ALA A 156 -12.68 -6.96 -13.54
N LYS A 157 -13.73 -7.55 -12.97
CA LYS A 157 -15.05 -7.70 -13.61
C LYS A 157 -16.11 -7.19 -12.66
N GLY A 158 -16.95 -6.34 -13.14
CA GLY A 158 -17.97 -5.69 -12.33
C GLY A 158 -19.21 -5.35 -13.12
N ILE A 159 -20.20 -4.86 -12.41
CA ILE A 159 -21.48 -4.41 -12.95
C ILE A 159 -21.60 -2.91 -12.63
N GLY A 160 -22.13 -2.17 -13.58
CA GLY A 160 -22.51 -0.78 -13.34
C GLY A 160 -23.73 -0.41 -14.16
N GLY A 161 -24.60 0.40 -13.60
CA GLY A 161 -25.76 0.91 -14.29
C GLY A 161 -26.92 1.25 -13.38
N GLU A 162 -28.02 1.69 -14.00
CA GLU A 162 -29.29 1.97 -13.34
C GLU A 162 -30.31 0.92 -13.76
N ILE A 163 -30.92 0.27 -12.78
CA ILE A 163 -31.98 -0.73 -12.98
C ILE A 163 -33.21 -0.28 -12.20
N GLU A 164 -34.31 0.06 -12.88
CA GLU A 164 -35.59 0.47 -12.26
C GLU A 164 -35.44 1.55 -11.17
N GLY A 165 -34.51 2.50 -11.36
CA GLY A 165 -34.24 3.57 -10.38
C GLY A 165 -33.24 3.18 -9.28
N PHE A 166 -32.74 1.97 -9.27
CA PHE A 166 -31.63 1.55 -8.39
C PHE A 166 -30.30 1.72 -9.12
N GLN A 167 -29.40 2.48 -8.51
CA GLN A 167 -28.04 2.63 -9.03
C GLN A 167 -27.15 1.56 -8.40
N VAL A 168 -26.48 0.79 -9.25
CA VAL A 168 -25.52 -0.23 -8.84
C VAL A 168 -24.19 0.07 -9.52
N TYR A 169 -23.17 0.23 -8.72
CA TYR A 169 -21.84 0.50 -9.23
C TYR A 169 -20.81 -0.30 -8.45
N ASP A 170 -20.28 -1.33 -9.09
CA ASP A 170 -19.05 -1.95 -8.61
C ASP A 170 -17.87 -1.01 -8.86
N GLY A 171 -16.84 -1.18 -8.07
CA GLY A 171 -15.65 -0.38 -8.24
C GLY A 171 -14.54 -0.78 -7.27
N PHE A 172 -13.42 -0.15 -7.45
CA PHE A 172 -12.29 -0.31 -6.53
C PHE A 172 -11.44 0.96 -6.49
N GLU A 173 -10.70 1.10 -5.41
CA GLU A 173 -9.68 2.12 -5.22
C GLU A 173 -8.40 1.48 -4.70
N ILE A 174 -7.25 1.88 -5.25
CA ILE A 174 -5.93 1.43 -4.84
C ILE A 174 -5.07 2.68 -4.68
N LYS A 175 -4.49 2.85 -3.49
CA LYS A 175 -3.51 3.91 -3.19
C LYS A 175 -2.21 3.30 -2.71
N ILE A 176 -1.12 3.78 -3.25
CA ILE A 176 0.23 3.39 -2.81
C ILE A 176 0.98 4.63 -2.37
N PHE A 177 1.46 4.59 -1.15
CA PHE A 177 2.25 5.65 -0.53
C PHE A 177 3.64 5.12 -0.21
N THR A 178 4.64 6.00 -0.34
CA THR A 178 6.01 5.74 0.10
C THR A 178 6.45 6.83 1.08
N TYR A 179 7.35 6.49 1.98
CA TYR A 179 8.03 7.43 2.85
C TYR A 179 9.46 7.58 2.32
N GLU A 180 9.76 8.71 1.71
CA GLU A 180 10.97 8.91 0.91
C GLU A 180 11.83 10.05 1.44
N PRO A 181 13.17 9.97 1.30
CA PRO A 181 14.04 11.10 1.57
C PRO A 181 13.76 12.25 0.59
N THR A 182 13.86 13.48 1.09
CA THR A 182 13.69 14.71 0.30
C THR A 182 14.98 15.12 -0.38
#